data_98aa31dad822910e3ed56149cf8208ae
#
_entry.id   98aa31dad822910e3ed56149cf8208ae
#
_cell.length_a   1.000
_cell.length_b   1.000
_cell.length_c   1.000
_cell.angle_alpha   90.00
_cell.angle_beta   90.00
_cell.angle_gamma   90.00
#
_symmetry.space_group_name_H-M   'P 1'
#
loop_
_entity.id
_entity.type
_entity.pdbx_description
1 polymer ?
#
loop_
_entity_poly.entity_id
_entity_poly.type
_entity_poly.pdbx_seq_one_letter_code
_entity_poly.pdbx_strand_id
1 'polypeptide(L)'
;MKRNQDENINKKQVGRRIMAIRKRKFLTLIEFAKRIGASKSSLSDWEKGFRLPPEGVLTKLATIGNMSVDKLLYGDGNNDVEEIYQRLIKLPEADILGIFRRVHNKFNFGGELEC
;
A
#
# COMPACT_ATOMS: atom_id res chain seq x y z
N MET A 1 -20.65 -8.20 13.87
CA MET A 1 -21.03 -6.92 14.15
C MET A 1 -20.26 -5.91 13.40
N LYS A 2 -20.99 -5.11 12.69
CA LYS A 2 -20.34 -4.13 11.92
C LYS A 2 -19.60 -3.15 12.73
N ARG A 3 -20.12 -2.81 13.86
CA ARG A 3 -19.48 -1.84 14.68
C ARG A 3 -18.12 -2.31 15.13
N ASN A 4 -17.98 -3.58 15.45
CA ASN A 4 -16.71 -4.11 15.85
C ASN A 4 -15.72 -4.07 14.70
N GLN A 5 -16.22 -4.32 13.49
CA GLN A 5 -15.35 -4.27 12.35
C GLN A 5 -14.85 -2.86 12.12
N ASP A 6 -15.75 -1.89 12.30
CA ASP A 6 -15.34 -0.52 12.11
C ASP A 6 -14.27 -0.14 13.10
N GLU A 7 -14.37 -0.65 14.32
CA GLU A 7 -13.37 -0.32 15.31
C GLU A 7 -12.04 -0.92 15.02
N ASN A 8 -12.01 -1.97 14.20
CA ASN A 8 -10.76 -2.61 13.85
C ASN A 8 -10.08 -1.99 12.64
N ILE A 9 -10.71 -1.00 12.03
CA ILE A 9 -10.12 -0.39 10.86
C ILE A 9 -9.07 0.63 11.29
N ASN A 10 -7.88 0.46 10.77
CA ASN A 10 -6.79 1.39 11.03
C ASN A 10 -6.64 2.28 9.81
N LYS A 11 -7.08 3.51 9.94
CA LYS A 11 -7.11 4.43 8.80
C LYS A 11 -5.74 4.64 8.18
N LYS A 12 -4.71 4.70 9.00
CA LYS A 12 -3.38 4.92 8.46
C LYS A 12 -2.91 3.74 7.64
N GLN A 13 -3.22 2.53 8.10
CA GLN A 13 -2.82 1.36 7.33
C GLN A 13 -3.61 1.24 6.04
N VAL A 14 -4.90 1.59 6.09
CA VAL A 14 -5.68 1.63 4.86
C VAL A 14 -5.07 2.63 3.90
N GLY A 15 -4.68 3.79 4.41
CA GLY A 15 -4.07 4.81 3.58
C GLY A 15 -2.78 4.32 2.94
N ARG A 16 -1.97 3.59 3.68
CA ARG A 16 -0.74 3.04 3.12
C ARG A 16 -1.00 2.01 2.04
N ARG A 17 -2.06 1.21 2.22
CA ARG A 17 -2.40 0.24 1.19
C ARG A 17 -2.88 0.94 -0.06
N ILE A 18 -3.65 2.02 0.09
CA ILE A 18 -4.08 2.81 -1.06
C ILE A 18 -2.88 3.39 -1.77
N MET A 19 -1.95 3.96 -1.01
CA MET A 19 -0.75 4.51 -1.60
C MET A 19 0.06 3.44 -2.31
N ALA A 20 0.13 2.23 -1.74
CA ALA A 20 0.87 1.15 -2.35
C ALA A 20 0.26 0.77 -3.70
N ILE A 21 -1.07 0.75 -3.78
CA ILE A 21 -1.74 0.45 -5.03
C ILE A 21 -1.36 1.51 -6.06
N ARG A 22 -1.41 2.77 -5.67
CA ARG A 22 -1.09 3.86 -6.58
C ARG A 22 0.35 3.75 -7.09
N LYS A 23 1.28 3.50 -6.17
CA LYS A 23 2.68 3.47 -6.55
C LYS A 23 3.03 2.28 -7.42
N ARG A 24 2.34 1.16 -7.20
CA ARG A 24 2.55 0.02 -8.07
C ARG A 24 2.12 0.28 -9.49
N LYS A 25 1.20 1.22 -9.68
CA LYS A 25 0.74 1.60 -11.01
C LYS A 25 1.53 2.78 -11.55
N PHE A 26 2.50 3.27 -10.79
CA PHE A 26 3.32 4.41 -11.20
C PHE A 26 2.50 5.65 -11.50
N LEU A 27 1.48 5.89 -10.67
CA LEU A 27 0.59 7.02 -10.87
C LEU A 27 0.87 8.11 -9.85
N THR A 28 0.70 9.37 -10.29
CA THR A 28 0.75 10.46 -9.34
C THR A 28 -0.57 10.56 -8.62
N LEU A 29 -0.62 11.38 -7.58
CA LEU A 29 -1.88 11.60 -6.86
C LEU A 29 -2.97 12.11 -7.80
N ILE A 30 -2.63 13.04 -8.66
CA ILE A 30 -3.61 13.62 -9.57
C ILE A 30 -4.13 12.55 -10.53
N GLU A 31 -3.23 11.77 -11.08
CA GLU A 31 -3.63 10.74 -12.03
C GLU A 31 -4.51 9.68 -11.38
N PHE A 32 -4.12 9.25 -10.19
CA PHE A 32 -4.89 8.23 -9.52
C PHE A 32 -6.25 8.75 -9.07
N ALA A 33 -6.28 10.00 -8.58
CA ALA A 33 -7.54 10.60 -8.18
C ALA A 33 -8.51 10.64 -9.35
N LYS A 34 -8.03 11.02 -10.53
CA LYS A 34 -8.89 11.03 -11.70
C LYS A 34 -9.42 9.65 -12.02
N ARG A 35 -8.56 8.65 -11.88
CA ARG A 35 -8.95 7.29 -12.21
C ARG A 35 -10.05 6.78 -11.31
N ILE A 36 -10.06 7.16 -10.05
CA ILE A 36 -11.08 6.68 -9.13
C ILE A 36 -12.22 7.68 -8.95
N GLY A 37 -12.17 8.78 -9.70
CA GLY A 37 -13.27 9.75 -9.63
C GLY A 37 -13.26 10.58 -8.37
N ALA A 38 -12.10 10.91 -7.86
CA ALA A 38 -12.00 11.68 -6.63
C ALA A 38 -11.10 12.88 -6.86
N SER A 39 -11.07 13.79 -5.89
CA SER A 39 -10.19 14.93 -5.98
C SER A 39 -8.81 14.53 -5.42
N LYS A 40 -7.81 15.26 -5.82
CA LYS A 40 -6.47 15.03 -5.32
C LYS A 40 -6.45 15.21 -3.80
N SER A 41 -7.18 16.20 -3.31
CA SER A 41 -7.23 16.49 -1.90
C SER A 41 -7.84 15.35 -1.12
N SER A 42 -8.93 14.78 -1.61
CA SER A 42 -9.55 13.64 -0.95
C SER A 42 -8.63 12.44 -0.93
N LEU A 43 -8.02 12.14 -2.06
CA LEU A 43 -7.12 11.00 -2.13
C LEU A 43 -5.94 11.19 -1.17
N SER A 44 -5.43 12.41 -1.10
CA SER A 44 -4.33 12.69 -0.20
C SER A 44 -4.74 12.43 1.25
N ASP A 45 -5.93 12.85 1.63
CA ASP A 45 -6.43 12.62 2.98
C ASP A 45 -6.56 11.14 3.27
N TRP A 46 -7.04 10.37 2.30
CA TRP A 46 -7.18 8.93 2.49
C TRP A 46 -5.81 8.27 2.63
N GLU A 47 -4.84 8.66 1.81
CA GLU A 47 -3.53 8.06 1.90
C GLU A 47 -2.83 8.40 3.20
N LYS A 48 -3.10 9.56 3.75
CA LYS A 48 -2.51 9.96 5.02
C LYS A 48 -3.22 9.39 6.23
N GLY A 49 -4.36 8.77 6.00
CA GLY A 49 -5.10 8.18 7.09
C GLY A 49 -5.97 9.15 7.85
N PHE A 50 -6.26 10.31 7.26
CA PHE A 50 -7.13 11.27 7.92
C PHE A 50 -8.59 10.87 7.84
N ARG A 51 -8.98 10.19 6.77
CA ARG A 51 -10.34 9.76 6.56
C ARG A 51 -10.34 8.47 5.77
N LEU A 52 -11.44 7.74 5.85
CA LEU A 52 -11.60 6.56 5.01
C LEU A 52 -12.35 6.96 3.75
N PRO A 53 -12.05 6.32 2.62
CA PRO A 53 -12.82 6.57 1.41
C PRO A 53 -14.25 6.11 1.56
N PRO A 54 -15.18 6.68 0.82
CA PRO A 54 -16.55 6.18 0.79
C PRO A 54 -16.59 4.77 0.18
N GLU A 55 -17.68 4.08 0.45
CA GLU A 55 -17.79 2.69 0.03
C GLU A 55 -17.59 2.51 -1.47
N GLY A 56 -18.16 3.38 -2.29
CA GLY A 56 -17.99 3.25 -3.73
C GLY A 56 -16.55 3.38 -4.16
N VAL A 57 -15.81 4.26 -3.50
CA VAL A 57 -14.40 4.43 -3.82
C VAL A 57 -13.60 3.26 -3.33
N LEU A 58 -13.95 2.71 -2.16
CA LEU A 58 -13.26 1.54 -1.65
C LEU A 58 -13.36 0.39 -2.64
N THR A 59 -14.52 0.20 -3.23
CA THR A 59 -14.69 -0.85 -4.22
C THR A 59 -13.81 -0.65 -5.42
N LYS A 60 -13.72 0.60 -5.90
CA LYS A 60 -12.85 0.89 -7.03
C LYS A 60 -11.40 0.64 -6.69
N LEU A 61 -10.99 1.09 -5.51
CA LEU A 61 -9.60 0.93 -5.09
C LEU A 61 -9.25 -0.56 -4.97
N ALA A 62 -10.15 -1.33 -4.40
CA ALA A 62 -9.91 -2.76 -4.24
C ALA A 62 -9.79 -3.43 -5.60
N THR A 63 -10.66 -3.06 -6.53
CA THR A 63 -10.62 -3.62 -7.86
C THR A 63 -9.30 -3.30 -8.55
N ILE A 64 -8.88 -2.05 -8.49
CA ILE A 64 -7.63 -1.65 -9.10
C ILE A 64 -6.46 -2.36 -8.44
N GLY A 65 -6.53 -2.55 -7.13
CA GLY A 65 -5.48 -3.23 -6.41
C GLY A 65 -5.55 -4.74 -6.49
N ASN A 66 -6.58 -5.25 -7.16
CA ASN A 66 -6.75 -6.69 -7.31
C ASN A 66 -6.86 -7.38 -5.96
N MET A 67 -7.68 -6.84 -5.10
CA MET A 67 -7.89 -7.38 -3.77
C MET A 67 -9.34 -7.14 -3.37
N SER A 68 -9.76 -7.76 -2.29
CA SER A 68 -11.10 -7.54 -1.78
C SER A 68 -11.13 -6.26 -0.95
N VAL A 69 -12.33 -5.72 -0.74
CA VAL A 69 -12.47 -4.56 0.12
C VAL A 69 -12.05 -4.91 1.55
N ASP A 70 -12.34 -6.13 1.99
CA ASP A 70 -11.93 -6.55 3.32
C ASP A 70 -10.42 -6.53 3.46
N LYS A 71 -9.72 -6.98 2.44
CA LYS A 71 -8.26 -6.97 2.52
C LYS A 71 -7.74 -5.53 2.52
N LEU A 72 -8.39 -4.66 1.78
CA LEU A 72 -7.99 -3.27 1.76
C LEU A 72 -8.18 -2.63 3.13
N LEU A 73 -9.28 -2.96 3.81
CA LEU A 73 -9.58 -2.35 5.09
C LEU A 73 -8.84 -2.99 6.25
N TYR A 74 -8.71 -4.31 6.23
CA TYR A 74 -8.16 -5.02 7.39
C TYR A 74 -6.82 -5.68 7.17
N GLY A 75 -6.39 -5.78 5.92
CA GLY A 75 -5.11 -6.40 5.63
C GLY A 75 -5.21 -7.91 5.64
N ASP A 76 -4.07 -8.54 5.59
CA ASP A 76 -3.98 -10.00 5.57
C ASP A 76 -3.65 -10.57 6.92
N GLY A 77 -3.83 -9.82 7.95
CA GLY A 77 -3.50 -10.31 9.26
C GLY A 77 -2.00 -10.46 9.40
N ASN A 78 -1.56 -11.67 9.62
CA ASN A 78 -0.15 -11.90 9.89
C ASN A 78 0.76 -11.62 8.73
N ASN A 79 0.22 -11.62 7.53
CA ASN A 79 1.07 -11.45 6.37
C ASN A 79 0.88 -10.12 5.71
N ASP A 80 0.44 -9.16 6.47
CA ASP A 80 0.22 -7.83 5.94
C ASP A 80 1.55 -7.26 5.47
N VAL A 81 1.62 -6.89 4.22
CA VAL A 81 2.81 -6.32 3.64
C VAL A 81 3.23 -5.06 4.37
N GLU A 82 2.25 -4.31 4.85
CA GLU A 82 2.53 -3.11 5.58
C GLU A 82 3.32 -3.41 6.85
N GLU A 83 2.95 -4.46 7.55
CA GLU A 83 3.65 -4.82 8.75
C GLU A 83 5.08 -5.23 8.45
N ILE A 84 5.27 -5.95 7.36
CA ILE A 84 6.61 -6.36 6.97
C ILE A 84 7.44 -5.14 6.64
N TYR A 85 6.85 -4.18 5.94
CA TYR A 85 7.55 -2.96 5.58
C TYR A 85 7.97 -2.19 6.83
N GLN A 86 7.09 -2.10 7.83
CA GLN A 86 7.40 -1.38 9.04
C GLN A 86 8.56 -2.03 9.78
N ARG A 87 8.64 -3.34 9.76
CA ARG A 87 9.75 -4.01 10.40
C ARG A 87 11.04 -3.73 9.67
N LEU A 88 10.96 -3.71 8.35
CA LEU A 88 12.14 -3.50 7.55
C LEU A 88 12.75 -2.14 7.75
N ILE A 89 11.94 -1.10 7.80
CA ILE A 89 12.48 0.24 7.93
C ILE A 89 13.04 0.52 9.31
N LYS A 90 12.81 -0.38 10.27
CA LYS A 90 13.38 -0.22 11.59
C LYS A 90 14.73 -0.89 11.72
N LEU A 91 15.17 -1.61 10.70
CA LEU A 91 16.46 -2.25 10.74
C LEU A 91 17.56 -1.24 10.48
N PRO A 92 18.76 -1.52 10.98
CA PRO A 92 19.88 -0.65 10.65
C PRO A 92 20.08 -0.59 9.16
N GLU A 93 20.59 0.54 8.71
CA GLU A 93 20.77 0.73 7.28
C GLU A 93 21.60 -0.37 6.64
N ALA A 94 22.63 -0.81 7.33
CA ALA A 94 23.49 -1.87 6.78
C ALA A 94 22.71 -3.14 6.53
N ASP A 95 21.79 -3.47 7.45
CA ASP A 95 21.00 -4.68 7.28
C ASP A 95 20.04 -4.56 6.12
N ILE A 96 19.46 -3.38 5.95
CA ILE A 96 18.53 -3.15 4.86
C ILE A 96 19.27 -3.29 3.53
N LEU A 97 20.45 -2.70 3.45
CA LEU A 97 21.25 -2.80 2.23
C LEU A 97 21.65 -4.23 1.95
N GLY A 98 21.95 -4.99 2.99
CA GLY A 98 22.31 -6.38 2.80
C GLY A 98 21.17 -7.19 2.22
N ILE A 99 19.97 -6.97 2.75
CA ILE A 99 18.81 -7.67 2.25
C ILE A 99 18.55 -7.30 0.79
N PHE A 100 18.61 -6.02 0.51
CA PHE A 100 18.37 -5.56 -0.84
C PHE A 100 19.39 -6.14 -1.81
N ARG A 101 20.64 -6.20 -1.40
CA ARG A 101 21.69 -6.74 -2.25
C ARG A 101 21.47 -8.22 -2.53
N ARG A 102 21.04 -8.99 -1.52
CA ARG A 102 20.75 -10.38 -1.74
C ARG A 102 19.63 -10.60 -2.71
N VAL A 103 18.57 -9.84 -2.59
CA VAL A 103 17.43 -9.98 -3.49
C VAL A 103 17.85 -9.59 -4.89
N HIS A 104 18.61 -8.51 -4.98
CA HIS A 104 19.08 -8.06 -6.28
C HIS A 104 19.93 -9.12 -6.97
N ASN A 105 20.85 -9.71 -6.24
CA ASN A 105 21.70 -10.72 -6.84
C ASN A 105 20.92 -11.95 -7.25
N LYS A 106 19.89 -12.28 -6.49
CA LYS A 106 19.12 -13.46 -6.83
C LYS A 106 18.33 -13.28 -8.10
N PHE A 107 17.80 -12.08 -8.34
CA PHE A 107 16.97 -11.86 -9.50
C PHE A 107 17.66 -11.13 -10.63
N ASN A 108 18.85 -10.67 -10.40
CA ASN A 108 19.56 -9.94 -11.42
C ASN A 108 20.46 -10.86 -12.11
N PHE A 109 20.03 -11.51 -13.06
CA PHE A 109 20.73 -12.54 -13.65
C PHE A 109 21.99 -12.14 -14.26
N GLY A 110 22.98 -12.67 -13.73
CA GLY A 110 24.18 -12.48 -14.39
C GLY A 110 24.77 -11.14 -14.25
N GLY A 111 24.14 -10.36 -13.56
CA GLY A 111 24.71 -9.14 -13.35
C GLY A 111 24.95 -8.40 -14.58
N GLU A 112 24.43 -8.88 -15.62
CA GLU A 112 24.63 -8.21 -16.81
C GLU A 112 24.16 -6.87 -16.68
N LEU A 113 23.31 -6.68 -15.79
CA LEU A 113 22.82 -5.40 -15.70
C LEU A 113 23.76 -4.46 -15.18
N GLU A 114 24.67 -4.91 -14.49
CA GLU A 114 25.52 -4.02 -13.89
C GLU A 114 26.39 -3.44 -14.83
N CYS A 115 26.38 -3.92 -15.87
CA CYS A 115 27.21 -3.29 -16.81
C CYS A 115 26.86 -1.91 -17.00
#